data_120c00961305e1639ae63efe63228a10
#
_entry.id   120c00961305e1639ae63efe63228a10
#
_cell.length_a   1.000
_cell.length_b   1.000
_cell.length_c   1.000
_cell.angle_alpha   90.00
_cell.angle_beta   90.00
_cell.angle_gamma   90.00
#
_symmetry.space_group_name_H-M   'P 1'
#
loop_
_entity.id
_entity.type
_entity.pdbx_description
1 polymer ?
#
loop_
_entity_poly.entity_id
_entity_poly.type
_entity_poly.pdbx_seq_one_letter_code
_entity_poly.pdbx_strand_id
1 'polypeptide(L)'
;MIRSFQLSDIFLIQGLSRHSTKLNTIQGLLQPYSALGMALTSILPWDEAKVATYVLHQRQHNLARTGFLQAQKRPGRHEADLLLLAPALDTSRGHPAIWEKLLSYYTNEAMQQGIARLYVDVPDQPLPVASFTHVGFRVYTRQTIWRLSATAVASLGEVLPNNIRPQQKEDDWGLRRLYTRVTPQPVQQAEGQQMHEIVNPPILDWWQPFVRNSFVLVVKNQIEGCIRIGYGHRGVWLQIWVDTTNADSTFIHQLIRFALTEVWEHHVRKPVYLGVRDYHGALGTVLSEYGFAPFTDRAKMVKHLMQWVKAAESIVTPVLETVPEAVVAPYHLPHLPKREVLPER
;
A
#
# COMPACT_ATOMS: atom_id res chain seq x y z
N MET A 1 -17.09 -13.69 21.65
CA MET A 1 -15.65 -13.90 21.83
C MET A 1 -14.97 -13.85 20.46
N ILE A 2 -13.82 -13.18 20.35
CA ILE A 2 -12.99 -13.20 19.13
C ILE A 2 -11.72 -13.96 19.47
N ARG A 3 -11.24 -14.79 18.56
CA ARG A 3 -10.00 -15.57 18.71
C ARG A 3 -9.36 -15.88 17.37
N SER A 4 -8.11 -16.30 17.37
CA SER A 4 -7.44 -16.83 16.19
C SER A 4 -8.15 -18.10 15.69
N PHE A 5 -8.04 -18.33 14.38
CA PHE A 5 -8.61 -19.48 13.69
C PHE A 5 -8.16 -20.81 14.31
N GLN A 6 -9.11 -21.74 14.41
CA GLN A 6 -8.89 -23.12 14.80
C GLN A 6 -9.54 -24.07 13.78
N LEU A 7 -9.12 -25.33 13.75
CA LEU A 7 -9.66 -26.31 12.81
C LEU A 7 -11.19 -26.51 12.93
N SER A 8 -11.75 -26.29 14.14
CA SER A 8 -13.20 -26.30 14.36
C SER A 8 -13.96 -25.20 13.60
N ASP A 9 -13.27 -24.15 13.09
CA ASP A 9 -13.88 -23.03 12.38
C ASP A 9 -13.97 -23.25 10.87
N ILE A 10 -13.49 -24.38 10.35
CA ILE A 10 -13.45 -24.68 8.91
C ILE A 10 -14.81 -24.48 8.25
N PHE A 11 -15.86 -25.08 8.84
CA PHE A 11 -17.23 -24.99 8.31
C PHE A 11 -17.77 -23.57 8.34
N LEU A 12 -17.42 -22.79 9.36
CA LEU A 12 -17.81 -21.39 9.46
C LEU A 12 -17.17 -20.56 8.34
N ILE A 13 -15.84 -20.67 8.16
CA ILE A 13 -15.13 -19.97 7.10
C ILE A 13 -15.64 -20.38 5.73
N GLN A 14 -15.83 -21.67 5.47
CA GLN A 14 -16.35 -22.17 4.22
C GLN A 14 -17.76 -21.63 3.91
N GLY A 15 -18.63 -21.61 4.91
CA GLY A 15 -20.00 -21.10 4.76
C GLY A 15 -20.07 -19.59 4.56
N LEU A 16 -19.17 -18.80 5.17
CA LEU A 16 -19.14 -17.35 5.05
C LEU A 16 -18.27 -16.84 3.89
N SER A 17 -17.35 -17.64 3.36
CA SER A 17 -16.39 -17.21 2.33
C SER A 17 -17.06 -16.72 1.05
N ARG A 18 -18.19 -17.32 0.65
CA ARG A 18 -18.98 -16.91 -0.52
C ARG A 18 -19.67 -15.56 -0.35
N HIS A 19 -19.91 -15.18 0.90
CA HIS A 19 -20.59 -13.94 1.30
C HIS A 19 -19.59 -13.03 2.05
N SER A 20 -18.40 -12.87 1.50
CA SER A 20 -17.35 -12.06 2.08
C SER A 20 -16.97 -10.89 1.19
N THR A 21 -16.59 -9.77 1.80
CA THR A 21 -16.06 -8.60 1.09
C THR A 21 -14.56 -8.73 0.93
N LYS A 22 -14.09 -8.71 -0.33
CA LYS A 22 -12.66 -8.67 -0.65
C LYS A 22 -12.15 -7.25 -0.46
N LEU A 23 -11.09 -7.14 0.31
CA LEU A 23 -10.47 -5.87 0.74
C LEU A 23 -9.09 -5.64 0.12
N ASN A 24 -8.67 -6.51 -0.78
CA ASN A 24 -7.52 -6.33 -1.66
C ASN A 24 -7.99 -6.59 -3.10
N THR A 25 -8.23 -5.52 -3.84
CA THR A 25 -8.83 -5.59 -5.17
C THR A 25 -7.92 -6.30 -6.16
N ILE A 26 -6.63 -5.98 -6.18
CA ILE A 26 -5.67 -6.57 -7.13
C ILE A 26 -5.63 -8.08 -6.94
N GLN A 27 -5.42 -8.54 -5.72
CA GLN A 27 -5.43 -9.96 -5.38
C GLN A 27 -6.74 -10.62 -5.78
N GLY A 28 -7.86 -10.01 -5.45
CA GLY A 28 -9.19 -10.54 -5.73
C GLY A 28 -9.51 -10.70 -7.22
N LEU A 29 -8.91 -9.86 -8.08
CA LEU A 29 -9.09 -9.88 -9.54
C LEU A 29 -8.12 -10.86 -10.23
N LEU A 30 -6.89 -10.95 -9.74
CA LEU A 30 -5.83 -11.65 -10.44
C LEU A 30 -5.61 -13.10 -9.97
N GLN A 31 -5.98 -13.41 -8.72
CA GLN A 31 -5.72 -14.73 -8.13
C GLN A 31 -7.02 -15.47 -7.77
N PRO A 32 -7.03 -16.80 -7.84
CA PRO A 32 -8.07 -17.59 -7.20
C PRO A 32 -7.97 -17.41 -5.68
N TYR A 33 -8.99 -16.84 -5.08
CA TYR A 33 -9.02 -16.56 -3.66
C TYR A 33 -9.71 -17.70 -2.90
N SER A 34 -8.98 -18.35 -1.99
CA SER A 34 -9.54 -19.35 -1.08
C SER A 34 -9.35 -18.89 0.37
N ALA A 35 -10.43 -18.37 0.98
CA ALA A 35 -10.39 -17.93 2.37
C ALA A 35 -9.99 -19.07 3.32
N LEU A 36 -10.48 -20.29 3.04
CA LEU A 36 -10.13 -21.48 3.83
C LEU A 36 -8.67 -21.87 3.62
N GLY A 37 -8.18 -21.89 2.36
CA GLY A 37 -6.77 -22.19 2.09
C GLY A 37 -5.84 -21.24 2.84
N MET A 38 -6.15 -19.95 2.83
CA MET A 38 -5.36 -18.94 3.56
C MET A 38 -5.48 -19.07 5.08
N ALA A 39 -6.64 -19.48 5.61
CA ALA A 39 -6.79 -19.75 7.03
C ALA A 39 -5.95 -20.97 7.47
N LEU A 40 -5.85 -22.00 6.63
CA LEU A 40 -5.03 -23.18 6.92
C LEU A 40 -3.53 -22.87 6.89
N THR A 41 -3.06 -21.95 6.03
CA THR A 41 -1.65 -21.53 6.05
C THR A 41 -1.27 -20.84 7.36
N SER A 42 -2.22 -20.21 8.06
CA SER A 42 -1.96 -19.57 9.35
C SER A 42 -1.49 -20.55 10.46
N ILE A 43 -1.77 -21.82 10.31
CA ILE A 43 -1.38 -22.87 11.28
C ILE A 43 0.07 -23.33 11.06
N LEU A 44 0.61 -23.14 9.86
CA LEU A 44 1.97 -23.58 9.51
C LEU A 44 3.02 -22.68 10.17
N PRO A 45 4.05 -23.23 10.86
CA PRO A 45 4.95 -22.42 11.67
C PRO A 45 6.02 -21.66 10.87
N TRP A 46 6.27 -21.98 9.62
CA TRP A 46 7.42 -21.51 8.82
C TRP A 46 7.11 -20.52 7.71
N ASP A 47 5.91 -19.99 7.64
CA ASP A 47 5.56 -19.02 6.58
C ASP A 47 5.59 -17.59 7.15
N GLU A 48 6.58 -16.78 6.72
CA GLU A 48 6.65 -15.35 7.08
C GLU A 48 5.49 -14.52 6.48
N ALA A 49 4.88 -15.04 5.42
CA ALA A 49 3.76 -14.41 4.73
C ALA A 49 2.39 -14.86 5.26
N LYS A 50 2.31 -15.32 6.50
CA LYS A 50 1.07 -15.83 7.11
C LYS A 50 -0.09 -14.87 6.99
N VAL A 51 -1.23 -15.42 6.57
CA VAL A 51 -2.51 -14.73 6.67
C VAL A 51 -3.10 -14.97 8.06
N ALA A 52 -3.05 -13.95 8.91
CA ALA A 52 -3.75 -14.02 10.20
C ALA A 52 -5.26 -14.08 9.97
N THR A 53 -5.90 -15.06 10.58
CA THR A 53 -7.36 -15.26 10.51
C THR A 53 -7.96 -15.21 11.90
N TYR A 54 -8.88 -14.28 12.11
CA TYR A 54 -9.60 -14.11 13.38
C TYR A 54 -11.08 -14.38 13.19
N VAL A 55 -11.67 -15.11 14.12
CA VAL A 55 -13.07 -15.56 14.05
C VAL A 55 -13.86 -14.99 15.23
N LEU A 56 -15.01 -14.40 14.92
CA LEU A 56 -15.98 -13.91 15.89
C LEU A 56 -17.08 -14.95 16.09
N HIS A 57 -17.27 -15.37 17.35
CA HIS A 57 -18.44 -16.10 17.81
C HIS A 57 -19.15 -15.28 18.89
N GLN A 58 -20.33 -14.77 18.58
CA GLN A 58 -21.16 -14.06 19.55
C GLN A 58 -22.57 -14.63 19.55
N ARG A 59 -23.05 -15.01 20.72
CA ARG A 59 -24.47 -15.28 20.97
C ARG A 59 -25.06 -14.08 21.72
N GLN A 60 -26.08 -13.46 21.16
CA GLN A 60 -26.80 -12.37 21.79
C GLN A 60 -28.29 -12.52 21.48
N HIS A 61 -29.13 -12.62 22.50
CA HIS A 61 -30.60 -12.74 22.38
C HIS A 61 -31.05 -13.77 21.31
N ASN A 62 -30.61 -15.01 21.40
CA ASN A 62 -30.88 -16.11 20.47
C ASN A 62 -30.39 -15.93 19.02
N LEU A 63 -29.72 -14.83 18.70
CA LEU A 63 -29.09 -14.63 17.40
C LEU A 63 -27.59 -14.92 17.48
N ALA A 64 -27.13 -15.93 16.75
CA ALA A 64 -25.70 -16.21 16.59
C ALA A 64 -25.11 -15.22 15.56
N ARG A 65 -24.29 -14.29 16.02
CA ARG A 65 -23.50 -13.42 15.14
C ARG A 65 -22.13 -14.02 14.97
N THR A 66 -21.83 -14.43 13.76
CA THR A 66 -20.55 -15.03 13.40
C THR A 66 -19.91 -14.21 12.29
N GLY A 67 -18.58 -14.13 12.28
CA GLY A 67 -17.83 -13.45 11.26
C GLY A 67 -16.37 -13.81 11.31
N PHE A 68 -15.61 -13.45 10.29
CA PHE A 68 -14.16 -13.58 10.31
C PHE A 68 -13.48 -12.45 9.55
N LEU A 69 -12.23 -12.20 9.91
CA LEU A 69 -11.32 -11.24 9.28
C LEU A 69 -10.05 -11.99 8.89
N GLN A 70 -9.54 -11.67 7.70
CA GLN A 70 -8.23 -12.09 7.26
C GLN A 70 -7.36 -10.87 6.97
N ALA A 71 -6.12 -10.90 7.48
CA ALA A 71 -5.14 -9.86 7.28
C ALA A 71 -3.76 -10.48 7.07
N GLN A 72 -2.87 -9.75 6.40
CA GLN A 72 -1.54 -10.21 6.11
C GLN A 72 -0.52 -9.12 6.39
N LYS A 73 0.50 -9.44 7.19
CA LYS A 73 1.65 -8.59 7.42
C LYS A 73 2.52 -8.54 6.16
N ARG A 74 2.97 -7.37 5.77
CA ARG A 74 3.92 -7.21 4.67
C ARG A 74 5.31 -7.65 5.13
N PRO A 75 5.98 -8.55 4.39
CA PRO A 75 7.32 -9.02 4.75
C PRO A 75 8.30 -7.85 4.87
N GLY A 76 9.13 -7.87 5.92
CA GLY A 76 10.14 -6.84 6.16
C GLY A 76 9.60 -5.46 6.54
N ARG A 77 8.27 -5.30 6.80
CA ARG A 77 7.64 -4.00 7.09
C ARG A 77 6.80 -4.03 8.35
N HIS A 78 6.61 -2.85 8.92
CA HIS A 78 5.66 -2.61 10.01
C HIS A 78 4.26 -2.25 9.48
N GLU A 79 3.80 -2.97 8.47
CA GLU A 79 2.56 -2.72 7.75
C GLU A 79 1.80 -4.02 7.52
N ALA A 80 0.46 -3.93 7.45
CA ALA A 80 -0.38 -5.05 7.09
C ALA A 80 -1.54 -4.62 6.18
N ASP A 81 -1.98 -5.55 5.34
CA ASP A 81 -3.15 -5.40 4.48
C ASP A 81 -4.30 -6.23 5.04
N LEU A 82 -5.48 -5.63 5.08
CA LEU A 82 -6.72 -6.36 5.29
C LEU A 82 -7.14 -7.00 3.98
N LEU A 83 -7.37 -8.31 4.00
CA LEU A 83 -7.66 -9.08 2.79
C LEU A 83 -9.14 -9.35 2.61
N LEU A 84 -9.83 -9.67 3.72
CA LEU A 84 -11.20 -10.14 3.67
C LEU A 84 -11.93 -9.90 4.99
N LEU A 85 -13.20 -9.52 4.89
CA LEU A 85 -14.16 -9.47 5.99
C LEU A 85 -15.44 -10.21 5.62
N ALA A 86 -15.95 -11.00 6.55
CA ALA A 86 -17.20 -11.72 6.42
C ALA A 86 -18.03 -11.64 7.70
N PRO A 87 -19.38 -11.62 7.55
CA PRO A 87 -20.15 -11.58 6.31
C PRO A 87 -20.08 -10.21 5.61
N ALA A 88 -20.31 -10.18 4.31
CA ALA A 88 -20.42 -8.94 3.54
C ALA A 88 -21.66 -8.16 4.00
N LEU A 89 -21.55 -6.82 4.00
CA LEU A 89 -22.59 -5.93 4.56
C LEU A 89 -23.88 -5.89 3.74
N ASP A 90 -23.81 -6.26 2.46
CA ASP A 90 -24.95 -6.36 1.52
C ASP A 90 -25.74 -7.66 1.66
N THR A 91 -25.35 -8.54 2.55
CA THR A 91 -26.02 -9.81 2.81
C THR A 91 -26.96 -9.73 4.02
N SER A 92 -27.94 -10.63 4.09
CA SER A 92 -28.86 -10.73 5.24
C SER A 92 -28.16 -11.01 6.58
N ARG A 93 -26.95 -11.53 6.56
CA ARG A 93 -26.11 -11.78 7.73
C ARG A 93 -25.14 -10.65 8.02
N GLY A 94 -25.02 -9.68 7.09
CA GLY A 94 -24.14 -8.54 7.19
C GLY A 94 -24.60 -7.56 8.28
N HIS A 95 -23.66 -7.13 9.13
CA HIS A 95 -23.96 -6.13 10.15
C HIS A 95 -22.69 -5.34 10.49
N PRO A 96 -22.73 -3.99 10.46
CA PRO A 96 -21.56 -3.15 10.73
C PRO A 96 -20.86 -3.49 12.05
N ALA A 97 -21.62 -3.78 13.12
CA ALA A 97 -21.06 -4.11 14.42
C ALA A 97 -20.19 -5.39 14.43
N ILE A 98 -20.38 -6.32 13.46
CA ILE A 98 -19.49 -7.48 13.30
C ILE A 98 -18.12 -7.00 12.78
N TRP A 99 -18.14 -6.15 11.77
CA TRP A 99 -16.93 -5.57 11.19
C TRP A 99 -16.17 -4.73 12.20
N GLU A 100 -16.86 -3.81 12.88
CA GLU A 100 -16.27 -2.93 13.89
C GLU A 100 -15.57 -3.73 15.01
N LYS A 101 -16.21 -4.78 15.51
CA LYS A 101 -15.60 -5.65 16.53
C LYS A 101 -14.37 -6.37 16.03
N LEU A 102 -14.43 -6.98 14.83
CA LEU A 102 -13.30 -7.67 14.24
C LEU A 102 -12.13 -6.73 13.94
N LEU A 103 -12.43 -5.54 13.40
CA LEU A 103 -11.43 -4.51 13.09
C LEU A 103 -10.79 -3.94 14.35
N SER A 104 -11.58 -3.66 15.39
CA SER A 104 -11.05 -3.17 16.67
C SER A 104 -10.16 -4.22 17.34
N TYR A 105 -10.58 -5.47 17.34
CA TYR A 105 -9.77 -6.57 17.86
C TYR A 105 -8.45 -6.70 17.09
N TYR A 106 -8.51 -6.76 15.75
CA TYR A 106 -7.30 -6.87 14.94
C TYR A 106 -6.38 -5.65 15.07
N THR A 107 -6.94 -4.46 15.25
CA THR A 107 -6.14 -3.26 15.50
C THR A 107 -5.26 -3.42 16.75
N ASN A 108 -5.79 -3.98 17.84
CA ASN A 108 -5.04 -4.21 19.07
C ASN A 108 -3.97 -5.29 18.88
N GLU A 109 -4.31 -6.40 18.22
CA GLU A 109 -3.36 -7.46 17.87
C GLU A 109 -2.21 -6.93 16.99
N ALA A 110 -2.55 -6.13 15.98
CA ALA A 110 -1.58 -5.53 15.08
C ALA A 110 -0.59 -4.60 15.81
N MET A 111 -1.08 -3.80 16.76
CA MET A 111 -0.22 -2.96 17.60
C MET A 111 0.76 -3.80 18.43
N GLN A 112 0.29 -4.90 19.03
CA GLN A 112 1.15 -5.81 19.80
C GLN A 112 2.22 -6.48 18.92
N GLN A 113 1.92 -6.70 17.64
CA GLN A 113 2.86 -7.26 16.65
C GLN A 113 3.80 -6.21 16.03
N GLY A 114 3.79 -4.97 16.51
CA GLY A 114 4.63 -3.88 16.02
C GLY A 114 4.24 -3.36 14.64
N ILE A 115 2.98 -3.57 14.23
CA ILE A 115 2.46 -3.00 12.98
C ILE A 115 2.13 -1.53 13.21
N ALA A 116 2.64 -0.65 12.37
CA ALA A 116 2.44 0.79 12.45
C ALA A 116 1.31 1.30 11.53
N ARG A 117 1.00 0.56 10.47
CA ARG A 117 -0.03 0.96 9.49
C ARG A 117 -0.85 -0.24 9.02
N LEU A 118 -2.17 -0.03 8.93
CA LEU A 118 -3.09 -0.97 8.31
C LEU A 118 -3.66 -0.36 7.04
N TYR A 119 -3.64 -1.13 5.94
CA TYR A 119 -4.19 -0.72 4.66
C TYR A 119 -5.39 -1.55 4.28
N VAL A 120 -6.30 -0.92 3.56
CA VAL A 120 -7.50 -1.59 3.04
C VAL A 120 -7.98 -0.91 1.76
N ASP A 121 -8.58 -1.70 0.89
CA ASP A 121 -9.19 -1.28 -0.37
C ASP A 121 -10.66 -1.75 -0.36
N VAL A 122 -11.58 -0.85 0.03
CA VAL A 122 -13.00 -1.17 0.23
C VAL A 122 -13.86 -0.76 -0.97
N PRO A 123 -15.01 -1.41 -1.21
CA PRO A 123 -16.01 -0.85 -2.13
C PRO A 123 -16.32 0.60 -1.75
N ASP A 124 -16.30 1.52 -2.72
CA ASP A 124 -16.61 2.93 -2.46
C ASP A 124 -18.13 3.12 -2.33
N GLN A 125 -18.65 2.61 -1.23
CA GLN A 125 -20.07 2.66 -0.85
C GLN A 125 -20.19 3.22 0.56
N PRO A 126 -21.30 3.91 0.89
CA PRO A 126 -21.43 4.58 2.19
C PRO A 126 -21.24 3.66 3.38
N LEU A 127 -21.83 2.47 3.38
CA LEU A 127 -21.84 1.58 4.53
C LEU A 127 -20.46 0.94 4.82
N PRO A 128 -19.74 0.34 3.84
CA PRO A 128 -18.39 -0.13 4.05
C PRO A 128 -17.43 0.99 4.49
N VAL A 129 -17.45 2.14 3.80
CA VAL A 129 -16.57 3.27 4.12
C VAL A 129 -16.84 3.79 5.54
N ALA A 130 -18.11 3.97 5.93
CA ALA A 130 -18.48 4.40 7.28
C ALA A 130 -18.00 3.41 8.35
N SER A 131 -18.18 2.09 8.13
CA SER A 131 -17.74 1.06 9.08
C SER A 131 -16.24 1.10 9.36
N PHE A 132 -15.43 1.34 8.32
CA PHE A 132 -13.98 1.52 8.48
C PHE A 132 -13.63 2.85 9.14
N THR A 133 -14.33 3.93 8.78
CA THR A 133 -14.11 5.26 9.37
C THR A 133 -14.41 5.26 10.87
N HIS A 134 -15.46 4.59 11.33
CA HIS A 134 -15.82 4.45 12.76
C HIS A 134 -14.70 3.80 13.58
N VAL A 135 -13.92 2.90 12.99
CA VAL A 135 -12.78 2.29 13.67
C VAL A 135 -11.45 3.01 13.39
N GLY A 136 -11.50 4.21 12.84
CA GLY A 136 -10.34 5.12 12.72
C GLY A 136 -9.52 4.98 11.44
N PHE A 137 -10.03 4.32 10.40
CA PHE A 137 -9.42 4.39 9.08
C PHE A 137 -9.79 5.71 8.38
N ARG A 138 -8.90 6.21 7.52
CA ARG A 138 -9.11 7.41 6.72
C ARG A 138 -8.92 7.11 5.25
N VAL A 139 -9.83 7.59 4.41
CA VAL A 139 -9.68 7.54 2.96
C VAL A 139 -8.54 8.48 2.57
N TYR A 140 -7.56 7.98 1.83
CA TYR A 140 -6.46 8.80 1.31
C TYR A 140 -6.52 8.99 -0.21
N THR A 141 -7.22 8.12 -0.94
CA THR A 141 -7.55 8.29 -2.37
C THR A 141 -8.70 7.36 -2.76
N ARG A 142 -9.43 7.73 -3.78
CA ARG A 142 -10.40 6.88 -4.45
C ARG A 142 -9.87 6.43 -5.80
N GLN A 143 -10.34 5.28 -6.27
CA GLN A 143 -9.95 4.78 -7.58
C GLN A 143 -11.11 4.04 -8.23
N THR A 144 -11.25 4.22 -9.53
CA THR A 144 -12.08 3.39 -10.38
C THR A 144 -11.20 2.34 -11.05
N ILE A 145 -11.55 1.07 -10.90
CA ILE A 145 -10.88 0.00 -11.64
C ILE A 145 -11.52 -0.06 -13.03
N TRP A 146 -10.69 0.10 -14.04
CA TRP A 146 -11.08 -0.06 -15.44
C TRP A 146 -10.72 -1.46 -15.92
N ARG A 147 -11.55 -2.02 -16.80
CA ARG A 147 -11.39 -3.37 -17.32
C ARG A 147 -11.49 -3.38 -18.83
N LEU A 148 -10.52 -4.03 -19.48
CA LEU A 148 -10.59 -4.43 -20.87
C LEU A 148 -10.90 -5.93 -20.91
N SER A 149 -11.92 -6.35 -21.67
CA SER A 149 -12.26 -7.77 -21.78
C SER A 149 -11.19 -8.55 -22.54
N ALA A 150 -11.06 -9.84 -22.26
CA ALA A 150 -10.06 -10.70 -22.92
C ALA A 150 -10.24 -10.74 -24.46
N THR A 151 -11.46 -10.58 -24.94
CA THR A 151 -11.80 -10.61 -26.39
C THR A 151 -11.49 -9.27 -27.08
N ALA A 152 -11.35 -8.18 -26.32
CA ALA A 152 -11.05 -6.86 -26.87
C ALA A 152 -9.56 -6.56 -26.96
N VAL A 153 -8.71 -7.41 -26.38
CA VAL A 153 -7.25 -7.27 -26.54
C VAL A 153 -6.89 -7.74 -27.96
N ALA A 154 -6.70 -6.77 -28.85
CA ALA A 154 -6.30 -6.99 -30.23
C ALA A 154 -4.90 -6.42 -30.47
N SER A 155 -4.21 -6.92 -31.50
CA SER A 155 -2.98 -6.28 -31.96
C SER A 155 -3.30 -4.87 -32.45
N LEU A 156 -2.59 -3.90 -31.92
CA LEU A 156 -2.77 -2.49 -32.31
C LEU A 156 -2.01 -2.13 -33.58
N GLY A 157 -1.30 -3.09 -34.21
CA GLY A 157 -0.77 -3.03 -35.59
C GLY A 157 0.24 -1.91 -35.88
N GLU A 158 0.69 -1.16 -34.89
CA GLU A 158 1.57 0.00 -35.08
C GLU A 158 2.96 -0.20 -34.48
N VAL A 159 3.93 0.53 -35.04
CA VAL A 159 5.30 0.57 -34.58
C VAL A 159 5.36 0.97 -33.10
N LEU A 160 5.96 0.13 -32.28
CA LEU A 160 6.20 0.44 -30.87
C LEU A 160 7.12 1.67 -30.77
N PRO A 161 6.86 2.58 -29.85
CA PRO A 161 7.71 3.74 -29.65
C PRO A 161 9.11 3.30 -29.16
N ASN A 162 10.15 3.72 -29.87
CA ASN A 162 11.54 3.38 -29.56
C ASN A 162 12.08 3.96 -28.23
N ASN A 163 11.28 4.80 -27.56
CA ASN A 163 11.63 5.47 -26.33
C ASN A 163 11.12 4.76 -25.07
N ILE A 164 10.52 3.57 -25.21
CA ILE A 164 10.12 2.72 -24.08
C ILE A 164 11.08 1.52 -24.01
N ARG A 165 11.65 1.30 -22.83
CA ARG A 165 12.57 0.20 -22.58
C ARG A 165 12.32 -0.45 -21.22
N PRO A 166 12.80 -1.68 -20.99
CA PRO A 166 12.77 -2.29 -19.66
C PRO A 166 13.44 -1.41 -18.61
N GLN A 167 12.86 -1.40 -17.40
CA GLN A 167 13.41 -0.69 -16.25
C GLN A 167 14.77 -1.28 -15.86
N GLN A 168 15.74 -0.42 -15.56
CA GLN A 168 17.07 -0.75 -15.05
C GLN A 168 17.21 -0.25 -13.59
N LYS A 169 18.23 -0.71 -12.88
CA LYS A 169 18.49 -0.28 -11.48
C LYS A 169 18.81 1.22 -11.38
N GLU A 170 19.46 1.73 -12.40
CA GLU A 170 19.85 3.16 -12.52
C GLU A 170 18.64 4.09 -12.63
N ASP A 171 17.48 3.56 -13.02
CA ASP A 171 16.24 4.33 -13.18
C ASP A 171 15.58 4.70 -11.84
N ASP A 172 16.00 4.12 -10.73
CA ASP A 172 15.37 4.28 -9.42
C ASP A 172 15.21 5.75 -9.01
N TRP A 173 16.22 6.57 -9.24
CA TRP A 173 16.16 8.01 -8.93
C TRP A 173 15.14 8.75 -9.82
N GLY A 174 15.16 8.47 -11.12
CA GLY A 174 14.21 9.05 -12.09
C GLY A 174 12.77 8.66 -11.79
N LEU A 175 12.53 7.40 -11.42
CA LEU A 175 11.21 6.90 -11.02
C LEU A 175 10.71 7.56 -9.72
N ARG A 176 11.58 7.78 -8.74
CA ARG A 176 11.22 8.52 -7.52
C ARG A 176 10.80 9.95 -7.84
N ARG A 177 11.57 10.63 -8.69
CA ARG A 177 11.25 11.98 -9.13
C ARG A 177 9.91 12.03 -9.87
N LEU A 178 9.66 11.07 -10.78
CA LEU A 178 8.37 10.93 -11.46
C LEU A 178 7.23 10.74 -10.47
N TYR A 179 7.35 9.76 -9.55
CA TYR A 179 6.33 9.48 -8.53
C TYR A 179 6.01 10.72 -7.69
N THR A 180 7.04 11.42 -7.20
CA THR A 180 6.85 12.63 -6.38
C THR A 180 6.13 13.74 -7.16
N ARG A 181 6.38 13.84 -8.46
CA ARG A 181 5.76 14.83 -9.34
C ARG A 181 4.28 14.51 -9.59
N VAL A 182 3.95 13.24 -9.86
CA VAL A 182 2.61 12.85 -10.31
C VAL A 182 1.67 12.40 -9.20
N THR A 183 2.16 12.21 -7.97
CA THR A 183 1.37 11.73 -6.84
C THR A 183 1.18 12.85 -5.81
N PRO A 184 -0.06 13.18 -5.40
CA PRO A 184 -0.31 14.18 -4.37
C PRO A 184 0.35 13.84 -3.03
N GLN A 185 0.84 14.86 -2.32
CA GLN A 185 1.54 14.69 -1.05
C GLN A 185 0.77 13.88 0.01
N PRO A 186 -0.54 14.06 0.21
CA PRO A 186 -1.30 13.24 1.16
C PRO A 186 -1.27 11.74 0.83
N VAL A 187 -1.29 11.40 -0.47
CA VAL A 187 -1.19 10.00 -0.92
C VAL A 187 0.19 9.44 -0.66
N GLN A 188 1.25 10.24 -0.95
CA GLN A 188 2.62 9.86 -0.65
C GLN A 188 2.83 9.58 0.84
N GLN A 189 2.26 10.42 1.71
CA GLN A 189 2.32 10.24 3.17
C GLN A 189 1.58 9.00 3.64
N ALA A 190 0.39 8.75 3.07
CA ALA A 190 -0.41 7.58 3.40
C ALA A 190 0.27 6.28 2.96
N GLU A 191 0.80 6.24 1.73
CA GLU A 191 1.49 5.05 1.19
C GLU A 191 2.90 4.84 1.77
N GLY A 192 3.40 5.81 2.53
CA GLY A 192 4.72 5.75 3.16
C GLY A 192 5.84 6.24 2.24
N GLN A 193 6.48 7.33 2.63
CA GLN A 193 7.62 7.92 1.92
C GLN A 193 8.94 7.15 2.14
N GLN A 194 8.93 5.85 2.30
CA GLN A 194 10.21 5.17 2.35
C GLN A 194 10.80 5.12 0.94
N MET A 195 11.76 6.02 0.74
CA MET A 195 12.40 6.32 -0.55
C MET A 195 13.03 5.11 -1.28
N HIS A 196 13.20 3.98 -0.62
CA HIS A 196 13.68 2.73 -1.23
C HIS A 196 12.60 1.92 -1.95
N GLU A 197 11.32 2.32 -1.85
CA GLU A 197 10.17 1.48 -2.21
C GLU A 197 9.42 1.91 -3.46
N ILE A 198 9.82 3.03 -4.09
CA ILE A 198 9.16 3.51 -5.33
C ILE A 198 9.42 2.56 -6.50
N VAL A 199 10.55 1.86 -6.47
CA VAL A 199 10.90 0.82 -7.44
C VAL A 199 9.96 -0.36 -7.33
N ASN A 200 9.45 -0.60 -6.13
CA ASN A 200 8.54 -1.69 -5.80
C ASN A 200 7.36 -1.15 -4.99
N PRO A 201 6.23 -0.79 -5.62
CA PRO A 201 5.06 -0.34 -4.88
C PRO A 201 4.58 -1.43 -3.93
N PRO A 202 4.26 -1.06 -2.68
CA PRO A 202 3.97 -1.99 -1.60
C PRO A 202 2.84 -3.01 -1.87
N ILE A 203 1.97 -2.71 -2.82
CA ILE A 203 0.77 -3.51 -3.08
C ILE A 203 1.04 -4.72 -3.97
N LEU A 204 2.12 -4.72 -4.77
CA LEU A 204 2.41 -5.81 -5.71
C LEU A 204 3.64 -6.65 -5.34
N ASP A 205 4.56 -6.12 -4.53
CA ASP A 205 5.86 -6.77 -4.31
C ASP A 205 5.85 -7.92 -3.33
N TRP A 206 5.05 -7.85 -2.31
CA TRP A 206 5.02 -8.89 -1.30
C TRP A 206 4.12 -10.07 -1.68
N TRP A 207 3.25 -9.87 -2.68
CA TRP A 207 2.35 -10.91 -3.16
C TRP A 207 2.97 -11.66 -4.34
N GLN A 208 3.72 -12.69 -4.09
CA GLN A 208 4.11 -13.65 -5.13
C GLN A 208 2.97 -14.66 -5.34
N PRO A 209 2.67 -15.09 -6.58
CA PRO A 209 3.57 -15.24 -7.73
C PRO A 209 3.14 -14.45 -8.96
N PHE A 210 3.45 -13.18 -9.07
CA PHE A 210 3.26 -12.47 -10.34
C PHE A 210 4.59 -12.34 -11.08
N VAL A 211 4.60 -12.78 -12.33
CA VAL A 211 5.64 -12.32 -13.25
C VAL A 211 5.34 -10.86 -13.53
N ARG A 212 6.29 -9.97 -13.27
CA ARG A 212 6.18 -8.54 -13.52
C ARG A 212 7.21 -8.08 -14.50
N ASN A 213 6.75 -7.30 -15.47
CA ASN A 213 7.58 -6.54 -16.37
C ASN A 213 7.38 -5.06 -16.09
N SER A 214 8.46 -4.33 -15.93
CA SER A 214 8.46 -2.90 -15.69
C SER A 214 9.18 -2.18 -16.81
N PHE A 215 8.56 -1.16 -17.39
CA PHE A 215 9.09 -0.41 -18.51
C PHE A 215 9.05 1.08 -18.21
N VAL A 216 10.04 1.80 -18.69
CA VAL A 216 10.16 3.24 -18.54
C VAL A 216 10.13 3.94 -19.91
N LEU A 217 9.39 5.03 -19.97
CA LEU A 217 9.37 5.93 -21.11
C LEU A 217 10.40 7.03 -20.87
N VAL A 218 11.38 7.10 -21.74
CA VAL A 218 12.51 8.05 -21.62
C VAL A 218 12.43 9.11 -22.72
N VAL A 219 12.40 10.39 -22.32
CA VAL A 219 12.39 11.54 -23.24
C VAL A 219 13.48 12.51 -22.81
N LYS A 220 14.36 12.90 -23.73
CA LYS A 220 15.48 13.81 -23.44
C LYS A 220 16.29 13.39 -22.20
N ASN A 221 16.57 12.10 -22.07
CA ASN A 221 17.28 11.48 -20.95
C ASN A 221 16.60 11.65 -19.57
N GLN A 222 15.29 11.89 -19.55
CA GLN A 222 14.49 11.93 -18.33
C GLN A 222 13.36 10.89 -18.40
N ILE A 223 13.01 10.29 -17.26
CA ILE A 223 11.88 9.37 -17.16
C ILE A 223 10.60 10.20 -17.05
N GLU A 224 9.78 10.14 -18.10
CA GLU A 224 8.51 10.86 -18.19
C GLU A 224 7.31 9.96 -17.94
N GLY A 225 7.51 8.65 -17.97
CA GLY A 225 6.48 7.67 -17.68
C GLY A 225 7.05 6.33 -17.26
N CYS A 226 6.23 5.56 -16.57
CA CYS A 226 6.52 4.18 -16.23
C CYS A 226 5.24 3.36 -16.31
N ILE A 227 5.32 2.16 -16.86
CA ILE A 227 4.24 1.20 -16.84
C ILE A 227 4.74 -0.15 -16.33
N ARG A 228 3.97 -0.77 -15.44
CA ARG A 228 4.21 -2.11 -14.93
C ARG A 228 3.07 -3.03 -15.33
N ILE A 229 3.44 -4.23 -15.76
CA ILE A 229 2.52 -5.25 -16.21
C ILE A 229 2.65 -6.44 -15.27
N GLY A 230 1.60 -6.74 -14.51
CA GLY A 230 1.55 -7.88 -13.61
C GLY A 230 0.66 -8.98 -14.16
N TYR A 231 1.22 -10.16 -14.42
CA TYR A 231 0.49 -11.30 -14.98
C TYR A 231 -0.03 -12.20 -13.87
N GLY A 232 -1.34 -12.18 -13.65
CA GLY A 232 -2.01 -13.04 -12.69
C GLY A 232 -2.68 -14.25 -13.32
N HIS A 233 -3.20 -15.12 -12.46
CA HIS A 233 -3.86 -16.35 -12.92
C HIS A 233 -5.18 -16.08 -13.68
N ARG A 234 -5.93 -15.04 -13.26
CA ARG A 234 -7.25 -14.68 -13.80
C ARG A 234 -7.27 -13.40 -14.62
N GLY A 235 -6.19 -12.63 -14.66
CA GLY A 235 -6.13 -11.34 -15.35
C GLY A 235 -4.74 -10.76 -15.37
N VAL A 236 -4.63 -9.61 -16.03
CA VAL A 236 -3.42 -8.78 -16.08
C VAL A 236 -3.71 -7.48 -15.36
N TRP A 237 -2.77 -7.00 -14.58
CA TRP A 237 -2.84 -5.70 -13.91
C TRP A 237 -1.84 -4.73 -14.53
N LEU A 238 -2.33 -3.58 -14.97
CA LEU A 238 -1.49 -2.48 -15.40
C LEU A 238 -1.41 -1.44 -14.29
N GLN A 239 -0.21 -0.94 -14.06
CA GLN A 239 0.03 0.18 -13.17
C GLN A 239 0.86 1.22 -13.91
N ILE A 240 0.37 2.46 -13.96
CA ILE A 240 0.96 3.53 -14.74
C ILE A 240 1.31 4.71 -13.84
N TRP A 241 2.47 5.29 -14.10
CA TRP A 241 2.89 6.59 -13.57
C TRP A 241 3.28 7.47 -14.74
N VAL A 242 2.53 8.51 -14.95
CA VAL A 242 2.75 9.50 -16.01
C VAL A 242 2.08 10.79 -15.57
N ASP A 243 2.57 11.91 -16.02
CA ASP A 243 1.91 13.20 -15.78
C ASP A 243 0.61 13.26 -16.58
N THR A 244 -0.51 13.24 -15.85
CA THR A 244 -1.87 13.28 -16.42
C THR A 244 -2.50 14.67 -16.36
N THR A 245 -1.76 15.66 -15.85
CA THR A 245 -2.24 17.06 -15.72
C THR A 245 -2.01 17.85 -17.00
N ASN A 246 -1.07 17.45 -17.83
CA ASN A 246 -0.83 18.05 -19.11
C ASN A 246 -1.96 17.75 -20.11
N ALA A 247 -2.33 18.72 -20.91
CA ALA A 247 -3.30 18.56 -22.00
C ALA A 247 -2.81 17.57 -23.08
N ASP A 248 -1.50 17.33 -23.17
CA ASP A 248 -0.90 16.38 -24.09
C ASP A 248 -0.92 14.96 -23.48
N SER A 249 -1.86 14.15 -23.94
CA SER A 249 -2.01 12.75 -23.56
C SER A 249 -1.08 11.79 -24.31
N THR A 250 -0.17 12.29 -25.14
CA THR A 250 0.70 11.47 -26.00
C THR A 250 1.46 10.39 -25.23
N PHE A 251 2.02 10.72 -24.07
CA PHE A 251 2.75 9.73 -23.26
C PHE A 251 1.82 8.66 -22.66
N ILE A 252 0.59 9.03 -22.32
CA ILE A 252 -0.41 8.07 -21.84
C ILE A 252 -0.74 7.07 -22.97
N HIS A 253 -1.02 7.57 -24.16
CA HIS A 253 -1.28 6.73 -25.34
C HIS A 253 -0.12 5.79 -25.64
N GLN A 254 1.13 6.30 -25.63
CA GLN A 254 2.32 5.49 -25.88
C GLN A 254 2.44 4.35 -24.88
N LEU A 255 2.28 4.62 -23.57
CA LEU A 255 2.38 3.61 -22.51
C LEU A 255 1.26 2.57 -22.57
N ILE A 256 0.02 3.00 -22.78
CA ILE A 256 -1.12 2.07 -22.88
C ILE A 256 -0.98 1.18 -24.13
N ARG A 257 -0.66 1.77 -25.28
CA ARG A 257 -0.44 1.04 -26.52
C ARG A 257 0.67 0.00 -26.39
N PHE A 258 1.82 0.42 -25.83
CA PHE A 258 2.93 -0.47 -25.53
C PHE A 258 2.52 -1.63 -24.63
N ALA A 259 1.84 -1.35 -23.51
CA ALA A 259 1.42 -2.40 -22.59
C ALA A 259 0.43 -3.39 -23.19
N LEU A 260 -0.50 -2.92 -24.03
CA LEU A 260 -1.45 -3.80 -24.72
C LEU A 260 -0.74 -4.69 -25.75
N THR A 261 0.25 -4.17 -26.47
CA THR A 261 1.07 -4.94 -27.40
C THR A 261 1.88 -6.01 -26.66
N GLU A 262 2.52 -5.67 -25.54
CA GLU A 262 3.23 -6.62 -24.67
C GLU A 262 2.30 -7.76 -24.18
N VAL A 263 1.10 -7.41 -23.72
CA VAL A 263 0.11 -8.41 -23.28
C VAL A 263 -0.33 -9.30 -24.44
N TRP A 264 -0.48 -8.74 -25.63
CA TRP A 264 -0.83 -9.48 -26.84
C TRP A 264 0.28 -10.43 -27.28
N GLU A 265 1.52 -9.98 -27.33
CA GLU A 265 2.70 -10.77 -27.74
C GLU A 265 2.94 -11.96 -26.79
N HIS A 266 2.63 -11.81 -25.50
CA HIS A 266 2.66 -12.90 -24.53
C HIS A 266 1.46 -13.85 -24.63
N HIS A 267 0.63 -13.74 -25.67
CA HIS A 267 -0.56 -14.58 -25.93
C HIS A 267 -1.53 -14.66 -24.75
N VAL A 268 -1.61 -13.61 -23.93
CA VAL A 268 -2.46 -13.60 -22.74
C VAL A 268 -3.90 -13.27 -23.12
N ARG A 269 -4.78 -14.26 -23.10
CA ARG A 269 -6.23 -14.11 -23.34
C ARG A 269 -6.97 -13.99 -22.00
N LYS A 270 -6.66 -12.94 -21.24
CA LYS A 270 -7.25 -12.67 -19.93
C LYS A 270 -7.70 -11.20 -19.87
N PRO A 271 -8.68 -10.87 -19.03
CA PRO A 271 -9.05 -9.44 -18.84
C PRO A 271 -7.86 -8.65 -18.32
N VAL A 272 -7.74 -7.42 -18.82
CA VAL A 272 -6.71 -6.46 -18.37
C VAL A 272 -7.38 -5.42 -17.47
N TYR A 273 -6.77 -5.14 -16.35
CA TYR A 273 -7.28 -4.18 -15.36
C TYR A 273 -6.28 -3.06 -15.13
N LEU A 274 -6.79 -1.85 -14.89
CA LEU A 274 -6.01 -0.68 -14.50
C LEU A 274 -6.80 0.14 -13.47
N GLY A 275 -6.13 0.57 -12.40
CA GLY A 275 -6.73 1.47 -11.41
C GLY A 275 -6.47 2.93 -11.75
N VAL A 276 -7.55 3.68 -12.01
CA VAL A 276 -7.51 5.14 -12.23
C VAL A 276 -7.87 5.82 -10.93
N ARG A 277 -6.93 6.54 -10.35
CA ARG A 277 -7.14 7.29 -9.11
C ARG A 277 -7.78 8.65 -9.39
N ASP A 278 -8.42 9.21 -8.37
CA ASP A 278 -9.12 10.50 -8.43
C ASP A 278 -8.26 11.67 -8.92
N TYR A 279 -6.94 11.58 -8.78
CA TYR A 279 -6.00 12.59 -9.27
C TYR A 279 -5.37 12.27 -10.65
N HIS A 280 -5.77 11.19 -11.32
CA HIS A 280 -5.20 10.80 -12.63
C HIS A 280 -5.83 11.50 -13.84
N GLY A 281 -6.62 12.57 -13.62
CA GLY A 281 -7.12 13.45 -14.68
C GLY A 281 -7.69 12.72 -15.91
N ALA A 282 -7.07 12.95 -17.07
CA ALA A 282 -7.52 12.45 -18.36
C ALA A 282 -7.35 10.94 -18.60
N LEU A 283 -6.70 10.19 -17.69
CA LEU A 283 -6.38 8.77 -17.91
C LEU A 283 -7.62 7.93 -18.22
N GLY A 284 -8.75 8.18 -17.54
CA GLY A 284 -10.01 7.45 -17.79
C GLY A 284 -10.53 7.66 -19.21
N THR A 285 -10.45 8.89 -19.75
CA THR A 285 -10.86 9.21 -21.12
C THR A 285 -10.02 8.44 -22.12
N VAL A 286 -8.70 8.47 -21.96
CA VAL A 286 -7.78 7.72 -22.84
C VAL A 286 -8.06 6.22 -22.79
N LEU A 287 -8.31 5.65 -21.60
CA LEU A 287 -8.63 4.23 -21.46
C LEU A 287 -9.91 3.85 -22.23
N SER A 288 -10.92 4.72 -22.26
CA SER A 288 -12.16 4.49 -23.03
C SER A 288 -11.88 4.33 -24.52
N GLU A 289 -10.93 5.07 -25.09
CA GLU A 289 -10.55 4.99 -26.50
C GLU A 289 -9.92 3.63 -26.85
N TYR A 290 -9.30 2.96 -25.88
CA TYR A 290 -8.76 1.59 -26.03
C TYR A 290 -9.78 0.49 -25.66
N GLY A 291 -11.05 0.85 -25.43
CA GLY A 291 -12.11 -0.10 -25.13
C GLY A 291 -12.16 -0.58 -23.68
N PHE A 292 -11.44 0.07 -22.77
CA PHE A 292 -11.64 -0.16 -21.35
C PHE A 292 -12.98 0.44 -20.91
N ALA A 293 -13.64 -0.24 -19.97
CA ALA A 293 -14.86 0.24 -19.32
C ALA A 293 -14.68 0.30 -17.80
N PRO A 294 -15.34 1.24 -17.09
CA PRO A 294 -15.38 1.25 -15.64
C PRO A 294 -15.95 -0.07 -15.11
N PHE A 295 -15.30 -0.65 -14.11
CA PHE A 295 -15.68 -1.96 -13.57
C PHE A 295 -16.13 -1.89 -12.11
N THR A 296 -15.40 -1.20 -11.25
CA THR A 296 -15.75 -1.04 -9.84
C THR A 296 -15.01 0.14 -9.21
N ASP A 297 -15.72 0.83 -8.31
CA ASP A 297 -15.16 1.93 -7.55
C ASP A 297 -14.68 1.46 -6.18
N ARG A 298 -13.52 1.97 -5.75
CA ARG A 298 -12.83 1.56 -4.54
C ARG A 298 -12.32 2.77 -3.76
N ALA A 299 -12.49 2.76 -2.46
CA ALA A 299 -11.87 3.71 -1.54
C ALA A 299 -10.65 3.06 -0.89
N LYS A 300 -9.48 3.64 -1.08
CA LYS A 300 -8.25 3.21 -0.40
C LYS A 300 -8.14 3.92 0.92
N MET A 301 -8.02 3.13 1.98
CA MET A 301 -7.99 3.67 3.33
C MET A 301 -6.76 3.18 4.09
N VAL A 302 -6.29 4.01 5.00
CA VAL A 302 -5.17 3.72 5.91
C VAL A 302 -5.57 4.03 7.35
N LYS A 303 -5.08 3.20 8.28
CA LYS A 303 -5.12 3.49 9.71
C LYS A 303 -3.69 3.48 10.24
N HIS A 304 -3.27 4.60 10.83
CA HIS A 304 -2.00 4.70 11.55
C HIS A 304 -2.20 4.18 12.98
N LEU A 305 -1.34 3.27 13.40
CA LEU A 305 -1.33 2.70 14.75
C LEU A 305 -0.22 3.39 15.53
N MET A 306 -0.59 4.07 16.62
CA MET A 306 0.40 4.68 17.52
C MET A 306 0.75 3.66 18.61
N GLN A 307 1.99 3.24 18.66
CA GLN A 307 2.55 2.57 19.83
C GLN A 307 3.09 3.64 20.78
N TRP A 308 2.56 3.68 21.99
CA TRP A 308 3.22 4.39 23.08
C TRP A 308 4.47 3.56 23.44
N VAL A 309 5.62 3.94 22.92
CA VAL A 309 6.88 3.43 23.44
C VAL A 309 7.01 4.07 24.81
N LYS A 310 6.91 3.30 25.92
CA LYS A 310 7.43 3.73 27.20
C LYS A 310 8.88 4.13 26.91
N ALA A 311 9.20 5.41 27.07
CA ALA A 311 10.58 5.83 27.07
C ALA A 311 11.31 4.90 28.04
N ALA A 312 12.34 4.21 27.56
CA ALA A 312 13.20 3.46 28.43
C ALA A 312 13.65 4.47 29.50
N GLU A 313 13.30 4.20 30.76
CA GLU A 313 13.86 4.97 31.86
C GLU A 313 15.35 4.91 31.64
N SER A 314 15.94 6.03 31.21
CA SER A 314 17.37 6.18 31.20
C SER A 314 17.79 6.02 32.67
N ILE A 315 18.35 4.88 33.01
CA ILE A 315 19.04 4.69 34.25
C ILE A 315 20.22 5.69 34.17
N VAL A 316 19.95 6.90 34.64
CA VAL A 316 21.02 7.87 34.94
C VAL A 316 21.76 7.25 36.11
N THR A 317 22.74 6.43 35.81
CA THR A 317 23.78 6.12 36.81
C THR A 317 24.39 7.45 37.18
N PRO A 318 24.32 7.88 38.45
CA PRO A 318 25.00 9.08 38.87
C PRO A 318 26.49 8.78 38.68
N VAL A 319 27.12 9.41 37.70
CA VAL A 319 28.58 9.48 37.60
C VAL A 319 28.97 10.34 38.77
N LEU A 320 29.53 9.71 39.82
CA LEU A 320 30.28 10.40 40.85
C LEU A 320 31.45 11.07 40.13
N GLU A 321 31.30 12.34 39.78
CA GLU A 321 32.42 13.19 39.41
C GLU A 321 33.28 13.34 40.65
N THR A 322 34.40 12.61 40.71
CA THR A 322 35.51 12.92 41.55
C THR A 322 36.08 14.23 41.01
N VAL A 323 35.77 15.31 41.72
CA VAL A 323 36.33 16.63 41.46
C VAL A 323 37.87 16.50 41.70
N PRO A 324 38.75 16.69 40.71
CA PRO A 324 40.16 16.77 40.96
C PRO A 324 40.44 18.10 41.67
N GLU A 325 41.09 18.02 42.82
CA GLU A 325 41.57 19.13 43.62
C GLU A 325 42.39 20.08 42.73
N ALA A 326 41.86 21.31 42.51
CA ALA A 326 42.51 22.28 41.65
C ALA A 326 43.77 22.81 42.32
N VAL A 327 44.93 22.42 41.82
CA VAL A 327 46.20 23.06 42.15
C VAL A 327 46.20 24.46 41.56
N VAL A 328 46.08 25.47 42.43
CA VAL A 328 46.18 26.90 42.09
C VAL A 328 47.63 27.23 41.75
N ALA A 329 47.92 27.42 40.46
CA ALA A 329 49.17 27.98 40.01
C ALA A 329 49.16 29.51 40.18
N PRO A 330 50.23 30.14 40.67
CA PRO A 330 50.28 31.60 40.86
C PRO A 330 50.40 32.31 39.52
N TYR A 331 49.41 33.20 39.25
CA TYR A 331 49.40 34.07 38.08
C TYR A 331 50.44 35.16 38.21
N HIS A 332 51.47 35.17 37.35
CA HIS A 332 52.30 36.33 37.10
C HIS A 332 51.55 37.28 36.16
N LEU A 333 51.23 38.47 36.63
CA LEU A 333 50.69 39.59 35.84
C LEU A 333 51.82 40.17 34.97
N PRO A 334 51.68 40.24 33.66
CA PRO A 334 52.61 40.98 32.83
C PRO A 334 52.41 42.49 32.99
N HIS A 335 53.55 43.25 33.22
CA HIS A 335 53.57 44.69 33.28
C HIS A 335 53.01 45.33 31.99
N LEU A 336 52.03 46.21 32.13
CA LEU A 336 51.57 47.06 31.09
C LEU A 336 52.59 48.18 30.79
N PRO A 337 52.94 48.48 29.56
CA PRO A 337 53.84 49.60 29.22
C PRO A 337 53.10 50.95 29.42
N LYS A 338 53.79 51.91 29.95
CA LYS A 338 53.33 53.28 30.18
C LYS A 338 52.96 53.96 28.83
N ARG A 339 51.79 54.58 28.81
CA ARG A 339 51.30 55.45 27.73
C ARG A 339 52.17 56.71 27.66
N GLU A 340 52.95 56.92 26.61
CA GLU A 340 53.56 58.18 26.28
C GLU A 340 52.49 59.17 25.82
N VAL A 341 52.54 60.35 26.46
CA VAL A 341 51.69 61.54 26.09
C VAL A 341 52.43 62.30 24.99
N LEU A 342 51.81 62.39 23.83
CA LEU A 342 52.26 63.28 22.73
C LEU A 342 51.80 64.71 23.00
N PRO A 343 52.63 65.72 22.81
CA PRO A 343 52.26 67.12 22.95
C PRO A 343 51.48 67.65 21.74
N GLU A 344 50.55 68.56 22.07
CA GLU A 344 49.79 69.36 21.07
C GLU A 344 50.72 70.23 20.20
N ARG A 345 50.43 70.20 18.89
CA ARG A 345 50.49 71.39 17.99
C ARG A 345 49.44 71.24 16.87
#